data_bd85393b2ae69cb7888cecb67dd150d8
#
_entry.id   bd85393b2ae69cb7888cecb67dd150d8
#
_cell.length_a   1.000
_cell.length_b   1.000
_cell.length_c   1.000
_cell.angle_alpha   90.00
_cell.angle_beta   90.00
_cell.angle_gamma   90.00
#
_symmetry.space_group_name_H-M   'P 1'
#
loop_
_entity.id
_entity.type
_entity.pdbx_description
1 polymer ?
#
loop_
_entity_poly.entity_id
_entity_poly.type
_entity_poly.pdbx_seq_one_letter_code
_entity_poly.pdbx_strand_id
1 'polypeptide(L)'
;MLSMFPTFLNHRFQRFSATEGLPQRPRARHVALRTVARFTLTSLTHVVAACAVAVVAGAASSAFAQGAPNGATSAVAGNARVGAWATAPQAVAQHPAAPSFNRAPAAGGRTVRQIIFPTLSGNEARVRFSNTFGTQPLVIERATLAVSARGAGIDAASLRRLTFGGQPVARIAPGASLESDPVPFAVRAGTPLAISLFTRESKTPTTWHKIAQQTAFLSGAGDFVDDAQASAFPTRFTNTLWLAGLSVTPDMPSHAIVAIGDSITDGMRSTLGANRRWPDGLARRLAAAGRRDVAVLNLGISGNRLLHDSACYGERLVARFHRDALEQPGVKTVVVQIGINDINFGYVPPHAGLDCDVPHVIVTAPEMIAGYQSLIAAAHARNVRILGTTIPPGKLPPEREVVREAVNRWVRSSVGNGGFDGVIDFDAALRDPSQPTRMLPRLDSGDGTHPSDAGYAAMAEAVPLPLVLGTGK
;
A
#
# COMPACT_ATOMS: atom_id res chain seq x y z
N MET A 1 30.23 -3.87 -40.37
CA MET A 1 29.05 -4.48 -41.03
C MET A 1 27.88 -4.29 -40.09
N LEU A 2 27.10 -3.28 -40.39
CA LEU A 2 25.63 -3.16 -40.52
C LEU A 2 24.84 -3.69 -39.29
N SER A 3 24.35 -2.81 -38.41
CA SER A 3 23.21 -1.87 -38.50
C SER A 3 21.87 -2.60 -38.71
N MET A 4 21.01 -2.55 -37.67
CA MET A 4 19.54 -2.39 -37.82
C MET A 4 18.89 -2.14 -36.45
N PHE A 5 18.56 -0.88 -36.17
CA PHE A 5 17.51 -0.48 -35.21
C PHE A 5 16.25 -0.12 -36.00
N PRO A 6 15.07 -0.47 -35.55
CA PRO A 6 13.85 0.16 -36.07
C PRO A 6 13.41 1.35 -35.18
N THR A 7 13.33 2.47 -35.83
CA THR A 7 12.74 3.73 -35.43
C THR A 7 11.23 3.60 -35.23
N PHE A 8 10.66 4.06 -34.10
CA PHE A 8 9.21 4.21 -33.97
C PHE A 8 8.78 5.66 -34.05
N LEU A 9 7.81 5.87 -34.95
CA LEU A 9 7.20 7.06 -35.48
C LEU A 9 6.69 8.08 -34.45
N ASN A 10 7.01 9.35 -34.78
CA ASN A 10 6.29 10.55 -34.37
C ASN A 10 4.88 10.58 -35.00
N HIS A 11 3.83 10.69 -34.20
CA HIS A 11 2.52 11.14 -34.67
C HIS A 11 2.33 12.64 -34.39
N ARG A 12 2.32 13.41 -35.48
CA ARG A 12 1.92 14.81 -35.55
C ARG A 12 0.42 14.94 -35.26
N PHE A 13 0.08 15.86 -34.38
CA PHE A 13 -1.28 16.40 -34.28
C PHE A 13 -1.57 17.31 -35.44
N GLN A 14 -2.50 16.94 -36.32
CA GLN A 14 -3.11 17.82 -37.31
C GLN A 14 -4.24 18.61 -36.62
N ARG A 15 -4.15 19.93 -36.73
CA ARG A 15 -5.25 20.87 -36.45
C ARG A 15 -6.28 20.77 -37.56
N PHE A 16 -7.51 20.49 -37.24
CA PHE A 16 -8.67 20.73 -38.08
C PHE A 16 -9.34 22.02 -37.63
N SER A 17 -9.33 23.02 -38.50
CA SER A 17 -10.20 24.21 -38.49
C SER A 17 -11.41 23.88 -39.37
N ALA A 18 -12.62 23.98 -38.86
CA ALA A 18 -13.83 24.07 -39.67
C ALA A 18 -14.82 24.98 -38.97
N THR A 19 -15.03 26.12 -39.58
CA THR A 19 -16.20 26.98 -39.41
C THR A 19 -17.38 26.35 -40.10
N GLU A 20 -18.57 26.32 -39.46
CA GLU A 20 -19.88 26.64 -40.05
C GLU A 20 -21.04 26.19 -39.17
N GLY A 21 -22.03 27.09 -38.99
CA GLY A 21 -23.44 26.74 -38.98
C GLY A 21 -24.12 26.58 -37.60
N LEU A 22 -24.59 27.69 -37.02
CA LEU A 22 -25.64 27.67 -35.99
C LEU A 22 -27.03 27.44 -36.60
N PRO A 23 -27.90 26.66 -35.99
CA PRO A 23 -29.32 26.90 -36.03
C PRO A 23 -29.91 27.23 -34.64
N GLN A 24 -30.95 28.07 -34.72
CA GLN A 24 -31.63 28.80 -33.67
C GLN A 24 -32.40 27.92 -32.69
N ARG A 25 -32.51 28.45 -31.45
CA ARG A 25 -33.34 27.93 -30.34
C ARG A 25 -34.85 28.14 -30.60
N PRO A 26 -35.73 27.27 -30.09
CA PRO A 26 -37.06 27.64 -29.67
C PRO A 26 -37.13 27.93 -28.16
N ARG A 27 -37.81 29.04 -27.84
CA ARG A 27 -38.19 29.47 -26.48
C ARG A 27 -39.20 28.49 -25.89
N ALA A 28 -38.99 28.04 -24.66
CA ALA A 28 -40.02 27.38 -23.86
C ALA A 28 -40.31 28.17 -22.59
N ARG A 29 -41.58 28.27 -22.30
CA ARG A 29 -42.28 29.12 -21.34
C ARG A 29 -42.05 28.69 -19.90
N HIS A 30 -41.94 29.69 -19.01
CA HIS A 30 -42.09 29.55 -17.57
C HIS A 30 -43.45 28.96 -17.18
N VAL A 31 -43.43 27.97 -16.30
CA VAL A 31 -44.58 27.70 -15.40
C VAL A 31 -43.98 27.53 -14.01
N ALA A 32 -44.38 28.48 -13.16
CA ALA A 32 -44.10 28.46 -11.73
C ALA A 32 -45.20 27.65 -11.03
N LEU A 33 -44.79 26.68 -10.22
CA LEU A 33 -45.66 26.16 -9.16
C LEU A 33 -44.92 26.21 -7.82
N ARG A 34 -45.43 27.10 -6.97
CA ARG A 34 -45.13 27.13 -5.53
C ARG A 34 -45.96 26.06 -4.84
N THR A 35 -45.31 25.21 -4.06
CA THR A 35 -46.00 24.47 -3.00
C THR A 35 -45.20 24.57 -1.73
N VAL A 36 -45.72 25.30 -0.77
CA VAL A 36 -45.23 25.44 0.60
C VAL A 36 -45.82 24.28 1.39
N ALA A 37 -45.02 23.44 1.97
CA ALA A 37 -45.44 22.53 3.04
C ALA A 37 -44.71 22.86 4.31
N ARG A 38 -45.43 23.46 5.27
CA ARG A 38 -45.06 23.61 6.67
C ARG A 38 -45.22 22.25 7.33
N PHE A 39 -44.20 21.79 8.03
CA PHE A 39 -44.34 20.78 9.06
C PHE A 39 -43.93 21.35 10.41
N THR A 40 -44.86 21.24 11.32
CA THR A 40 -44.86 21.69 12.71
C THR A 40 -43.97 20.82 13.60
N LEU A 41 -43.25 21.49 14.47
CA LEU A 41 -42.57 20.92 15.63
C LEU A 41 -43.59 20.30 16.60
N THR A 42 -43.38 19.07 17.02
CA THR A 42 -43.99 18.55 18.25
C THR A 42 -42.92 17.89 19.10
N SER A 43 -42.72 18.49 20.24
CA SER A 43 -41.92 18.03 21.37
C SER A 43 -42.51 16.75 21.96
N LEU A 44 -41.67 15.76 22.29
CA LEU A 44 -42.03 14.80 23.33
C LEU A 44 -40.81 14.52 24.21
N THR A 45 -41.05 14.84 25.48
CA THR A 45 -40.14 14.68 26.62
C THR A 45 -40.27 13.30 27.27
N HIS A 46 -39.17 12.82 27.83
CA HIS A 46 -39.00 11.91 28.96
C HIS A 46 -39.49 10.45 28.85
N VAL A 47 -38.56 9.51 29.07
CA VAL A 47 -38.57 8.56 30.17
C VAL A 47 -37.14 8.05 30.44
N VAL A 48 -36.63 8.34 31.65
CA VAL A 48 -35.44 7.72 32.26
C VAL A 48 -35.91 6.45 32.96
N ALA A 49 -35.35 5.30 32.63
CA ALA A 49 -35.50 4.06 33.42
C ALA A 49 -34.12 3.62 33.90
N ALA A 50 -33.89 3.80 35.20
CA ALA A 50 -32.76 3.28 35.93
C ALA A 50 -33.03 1.81 36.27
N CYS A 51 -32.14 0.89 35.88
CA CYS A 51 -32.08 -0.47 36.42
C CYS A 51 -30.84 -0.60 37.29
N ALA A 52 -31.09 -0.65 38.60
CA ALA A 52 -30.11 -1.08 39.61
C ALA A 52 -29.99 -2.61 39.59
N VAL A 53 -28.77 -3.14 39.47
CA VAL A 53 -28.49 -4.56 39.68
C VAL A 53 -27.74 -4.72 41.01
N ALA A 54 -28.34 -5.51 41.90
CA ALA A 54 -27.82 -5.83 43.22
C ALA A 54 -26.64 -6.81 43.14
N VAL A 55 -25.60 -6.52 43.91
CA VAL A 55 -24.47 -7.40 44.19
C VAL A 55 -24.89 -8.37 45.31
N VAL A 56 -24.83 -9.66 45.04
CA VAL A 56 -24.87 -10.69 46.08
C VAL A 56 -23.47 -11.30 46.19
N ALA A 57 -22.84 -11.03 47.32
CA ALA A 57 -21.61 -11.69 47.76
C ALA A 57 -21.94 -13.03 48.39
N GLY A 58 -21.35 -14.10 47.89
CA GLY A 58 -21.40 -15.43 48.49
C GLY A 58 -19.97 -15.96 48.63
N ALA A 59 -19.46 -15.92 49.87
CA ALA A 59 -18.21 -16.57 50.24
C ALA A 59 -18.45 -18.06 50.50
N ALA A 60 -17.66 -18.93 49.90
CA ALA A 60 -17.46 -20.30 50.38
C ALA A 60 -16.00 -20.70 50.14
N SER A 61 -15.27 -20.75 51.25
CA SER A 61 -13.92 -21.32 51.31
C SER A 61 -14.02 -22.85 51.37
N SER A 62 -13.23 -23.53 50.54
CA SER A 62 -12.79 -24.89 50.85
C SER A 62 -11.43 -25.14 50.23
N ALA A 63 -10.45 -25.26 51.11
CA ALA A 63 -9.08 -25.65 50.80
C ALA A 63 -9.03 -27.16 50.48
N PHE A 64 -8.41 -27.52 49.36
CA PHE A 64 -7.75 -28.80 49.18
C PHE A 64 -6.39 -28.57 48.56
N ALA A 65 -5.36 -28.77 49.41
CA ALA A 65 -3.99 -28.90 48.96
C ALA A 65 -3.78 -30.32 48.45
N GLN A 66 -3.27 -30.46 47.22
CA GLN A 66 -2.51 -31.66 46.83
C GLN A 66 -1.63 -31.36 45.56
N GLY A 67 -0.32 -31.53 45.76
CA GLY A 67 0.60 -32.14 44.83
C GLY A 67 0.83 -31.43 43.49
N ALA A 68 1.87 -30.58 43.43
CA ALA A 68 2.48 -30.17 42.16
C ALA A 68 3.33 -31.32 41.60
N PRO A 69 3.16 -31.72 40.34
CA PRO A 69 4.26 -32.33 39.60
C PRO A 69 5.13 -31.22 39.00
N ASN A 70 6.34 -31.07 39.49
CA ASN A 70 7.41 -30.33 38.81
C ASN A 70 7.66 -30.94 37.42
N GLY A 71 7.33 -30.22 36.42
CA GLY A 71 7.54 -30.56 35.00
C GLY A 71 7.16 -29.41 34.10
N ALA A 72 7.51 -28.18 34.47
CA ALA A 72 7.45 -27.06 33.55
C ALA A 72 8.60 -27.23 32.54
N THR A 73 8.35 -27.96 31.46
CA THR A 73 9.09 -27.76 30.23
C THR A 73 8.89 -26.29 29.86
N SER A 74 9.94 -25.50 30.08
CA SER A 74 10.04 -24.13 29.60
C SER A 74 9.81 -24.20 28.10
N ALA A 75 8.59 -23.92 27.65
CA ALA A 75 8.33 -23.66 26.24
C ALA A 75 9.22 -22.47 25.90
N VAL A 76 10.26 -22.71 25.11
CA VAL A 76 11.05 -21.66 24.51
C VAL A 76 10.05 -20.75 23.81
N ALA A 77 9.86 -19.54 24.34
CA ALA A 77 8.96 -18.56 23.74
C ALA A 77 9.49 -18.32 22.32
N GLY A 78 8.81 -18.91 21.34
CA GLY A 78 9.17 -18.78 19.94
C GLY A 78 9.17 -17.29 19.58
N ASN A 79 10.09 -16.89 18.72
CA ASN A 79 10.17 -15.49 18.27
C ASN A 79 8.81 -15.03 17.70
N ALA A 80 8.44 -13.81 18.04
CA ALA A 80 7.20 -13.23 17.54
C ALA A 80 7.23 -13.10 16.01
N ARG A 81 6.09 -13.35 15.40
CA ARG A 81 5.91 -13.22 13.95
C ARG A 81 6.14 -11.80 13.47
N VAL A 82 6.84 -11.65 12.34
CA VAL A 82 7.16 -10.35 11.72
C VAL A 82 6.80 -10.35 10.24
N GLY A 83 6.27 -9.24 9.74
CA GLY A 83 6.05 -9.03 8.31
C GLY A 83 7.38 -9.08 7.55
N ALA A 84 7.44 -9.86 6.46
CA ALA A 84 8.62 -9.98 5.62
C ALA A 84 8.42 -9.34 4.25
N TRP A 85 7.17 -9.21 3.80
CA TRP A 85 6.75 -8.49 2.61
C TRP A 85 5.30 -8.06 2.78
N ALA A 86 4.96 -6.87 2.27
CA ALA A 86 3.58 -6.39 2.24
C ALA A 86 3.36 -5.42 1.09
N THR A 87 2.08 -5.23 0.73
CA THR A 87 1.61 -4.20 -0.20
C THR A 87 0.29 -3.63 0.28
N ALA A 88 0.02 -2.36 -0.01
CA ALA A 88 -1.22 -1.69 0.38
C ALA A 88 -2.36 -2.05 -0.59
N PRO A 89 -3.49 -2.56 -0.11
CA PRO A 89 -4.64 -2.83 -0.96
C PRO A 89 -5.34 -1.54 -1.39
N GLN A 90 -5.85 -1.53 -2.63
CA GLN A 90 -6.66 -0.48 -3.23
C GLN A 90 -7.94 -1.06 -3.81
N ALA A 91 -8.98 -0.23 -3.91
CA ALA A 91 -10.15 -0.56 -4.73
C ALA A 91 -9.80 -0.53 -6.22
N VAL A 92 -10.34 -1.48 -6.98
CA VAL A 92 -10.37 -1.38 -8.44
C VAL A 92 -11.51 -0.42 -8.81
N ALA A 93 -11.20 0.62 -9.57
CA ALA A 93 -12.21 1.56 -10.04
C ALA A 93 -13.28 0.87 -10.87
N GLN A 94 -14.51 0.85 -10.39
CA GLN A 94 -15.68 0.25 -11.05
C GLN A 94 -16.37 1.29 -11.93
N HIS A 95 -15.71 1.72 -13.01
CA HIS A 95 -16.27 2.73 -13.92
C HIS A 95 -16.22 2.22 -15.37
N PRO A 96 -17.35 2.30 -16.13
CA PRO A 96 -17.41 1.77 -17.51
C PRO A 96 -16.35 2.40 -18.44
N ALA A 97 -16.06 3.69 -18.26
CA ALA A 97 -15.06 4.42 -19.03
C ALA A 97 -13.65 4.35 -18.43
N ALA A 98 -13.40 3.47 -17.44
CA ALA A 98 -12.06 3.31 -16.90
C ALA A 98 -11.07 2.93 -18.01
N PRO A 99 -9.94 3.65 -18.19
CA PRO A 99 -8.92 3.27 -19.14
C PRO A 99 -8.28 1.92 -18.75
N SER A 100 -7.63 1.26 -19.71
CA SER A 100 -7.09 -0.10 -19.52
C SER A 100 -6.17 -0.24 -18.31
N PHE A 101 -5.36 0.77 -18.02
CA PHE A 101 -4.45 0.76 -16.87
C PHE A 101 -5.16 0.92 -15.50
N ASN A 102 -6.46 1.25 -15.48
CA ASN A 102 -7.31 1.26 -14.29
C ASN A 102 -8.27 0.06 -14.24
N ARG A 103 -8.09 -0.95 -15.09
CA ARG A 103 -8.88 -2.18 -15.08
C ARG A 103 -8.03 -3.33 -14.57
N ALA A 104 -8.56 -4.08 -13.62
CA ALA A 104 -7.92 -5.31 -13.19
C ALA A 104 -8.00 -6.38 -14.29
N PRO A 105 -6.97 -7.24 -14.44
CA PRO A 105 -7.03 -8.35 -15.37
C PRO A 105 -8.14 -9.35 -14.98
N ALA A 106 -8.76 -9.97 -15.97
CA ALA A 106 -9.79 -11.00 -15.76
C ALA A 106 -9.12 -12.29 -15.24
N ALA A 107 -9.12 -12.46 -13.93
CA ALA A 107 -8.44 -13.55 -13.23
C ALA A 107 -9.36 -14.75 -12.90
N GLY A 108 -10.68 -14.61 -13.05
CA GLY A 108 -11.62 -15.67 -12.73
C GLY A 108 -11.46 -16.90 -13.61
N GLY A 109 -11.53 -18.10 -13.01
CA GLY A 109 -11.31 -19.37 -13.69
C GLY A 109 -9.84 -19.64 -14.10
N ARG A 110 -8.91 -18.86 -13.57
CA ARG A 110 -7.46 -18.95 -13.88
C ARG A 110 -6.63 -18.93 -12.60
N THR A 111 -5.40 -19.37 -12.71
CA THR A 111 -4.41 -19.23 -11.64
C THR A 111 -3.64 -17.92 -11.81
N VAL A 112 -3.62 -17.13 -10.74
CA VAL A 112 -2.76 -15.95 -10.61
C VAL A 112 -1.48 -16.37 -9.91
N ARG A 113 -0.32 -16.06 -10.49
CA ARG A 113 0.99 -16.26 -9.86
C ARG A 113 1.70 -14.93 -9.72
N GLN A 114 2.06 -14.58 -8.49
CA GLN A 114 2.63 -13.29 -8.11
C GLN A 114 3.99 -13.49 -7.49
N ILE A 115 4.98 -12.72 -7.94
CA ILE A 115 6.36 -12.82 -7.47
C ILE A 115 6.62 -11.73 -6.45
N ILE A 116 7.11 -12.12 -5.28
CA ILE A 116 7.42 -11.21 -4.18
C ILE A 116 8.87 -11.40 -3.73
N PHE A 117 9.42 -10.36 -3.08
CA PHE A 117 10.79 -10.35 -2.57
C PHE A 117 10.76 -10.04 -1.07
N PRO A 118 10.81 -11.06 -0.19
CA PRO A 118 10.86 -10.85 1.25
C PRO A 118 12.13 -10.11 1.66
N THR A 119 12.02 -9.25 2.68
CA THR A 119 13.17 -8.51 3.23
C THR A 119 13.66 -9.07 4.57
N LEU A 120 12.97 -10.07 5.11
CA LEU A 120 13.33 -10.77 6.34
C LEU A 120 13.30 -12.29 6.11
N SER A 121 14.25 -13.02 6.73
CA SER A 121 14.30 -14.49 6.71
C SER A 121 13.51 -15.09 7.88
N GLY A 122 13.05 -16.34 7.69
CA GLY A 122 12.40 -17.14 8.73
C GLY A 122 12.13 -18.55 8.25
N ASN A 123 11.72 -19.44 9.15
CA ASN A 123 11.54 -20.87 8.88
C ASN A 123 10.06 -21.29 8.79
N GLU A 124 9.15 -20.40 9.15
CA GLU A 124 7.72 -20.58 9.01
C GLU A 124 7.15 -19.36 8.31
N ALA A 125 6.21 -19.54 7.38
CA ALA A 125 5.58 -18.50 6.62
C ALA A 125 4.06 -18.51 6.76
N ARG A 126 3.41 -17.33 6.68
CA ARG A 126 1.97 -17.15 6.50
C ARG A 126 1.73 -16.12 5.39
N VAL A 127 0.79 -16.43 4.52
CA VAL A 127 0.40 -15.56 3.42
C VAL A 127 -0.94 -14.91 3.74
N ARG A 128 -1.02 -13.58 3.61
CA ARG A 128 -2.24 -12.81 3.82
C ARG A 128 -2.89 -12.44 2.50
N PHE A 129 -4.15 -12.82 2.33
CA PHE A 129 -5.00 -12.40 1.23
C PHE A 129 -6.04 -11.38 1.73
N SER A 130 -6.47 -10.48 0.86
CA SER A 130 -7.39 -9.39 1.20
C SER A 130 -8.55 -9.28 0.21
N ASN A 131 -9.74 -9.12 0.77
CA ASN A 131 -10.97 -8.76 0.10
C ASN A 131 -11.51 -7.41 0.63
N THR A 132 -10.58 -6.51 1.05
CA THR A 132 -10.90 -5.23 1.71
C THR A 132 -11.91 -4.41 0.92
N PHE A 133 -11.82 -4.42 -0.41
CA PHE A 133 -12.74 -3.68 -1.29
C PHE A 133 -13.73 -4.58 -2.03
N GLY A 134 -13.88 -5.82 -1.57
CA GLY A 134 -14.87 -6.74 -2.11
C GLY A 134 -16.27 -6.39 -1.65
N THR A 135 -17.25 -6.57 -2.56
CA THR A 135 -18.69 -6.45 -2.27
C THR A 135 -19.35 -7.81 -2.10
N GLN A 136 -18.63 -8.88 -2.44
CA GLN A 136 -19.03 -10.27 -2.32
C GLN A 136 -17.89 -11.08 -1.67
N PRO A 137 -18.18 -12.24 -1.06
CA PRO A 137 -17.12 -13.11 -0.57
C PRO A 137 -16.14 -13.49 -1.69
N LEU A 138 -14.85 -13.43 -1.41
CA LEU A 138 -13.78 -13.96 -2.25
C LEU A 138 -13.54 -15.41 -1.86
N VAL A 139 -13.64 -16.32 -2.83
CA VAL A 139 -13.31 -17.73 -2.64
C VAL A 139 -12.02 -18.04 -3.40
N ILE A 140 -10.97 -18.36 -2.65
CA ILE A 140 -9.72 -18.90 -3.19
C ILE A 140 -9.79 -20.41 -2.98
N GLU A 141 -9.95 -21.15 -4.06
CA GLU A 141 -10.11 -22.62 -4.03
C GLU A 141 -8.82 -23.34 -3.60
N ARG A 142 -7.68 -22.80 -4.06
CA ARG A 142 -6.35 -23.30 -3.74
C ARG A 142 -5.33 -22.19 -3.79
N ALA A 143 -4.32 -22.27 -2.92
CA ALA A 143 -3.16 -21.38 -2.97
C ALA A 143 -1.88 -22.16 -2.62
N THR A 144 -0.75 -21.68 -3.18
CA THR A 144 0.57 -22.28 -2.94
C THR A 144 1.63 -21.19 -2.76
N LEU A 145 2.71 -21.58 -2.07
CA LEU A 145 3.95 -20.83 -1.90
C LEU A 145 5.11 -21.67 -2.39
N ALA A 146 6.01 -21.08 -3.19
CA ALA A 146 7.21 -21.74 -3.69
C ALA A 146 8.36 -20.74 -3.89
N VAL A 147 9.59 -21.21 -4.01
CA VAL A 147 10.71 -20.42 -4.51
C VAL A 147 10.46 -20.13 -6.00
N SER A 148 10.55 -18.87 -6.39
CA SER A 148 10.38 -18.46 -7.78
C SER A 148 11.62 -18.84 -8.59
N ALA A 149 11.39 -19.34 -9.79
CA ALA A 149 12.41 -19.55 -10.82
C ALA A 149 12.31 -18.47 -11.91
N ARG A 150 12.82 -18.71 -13.10
CA ARG A 150 12.77 -17.75 -14.20
C ARG A 150 11.32 -17.51 -14.69
N GLY A 151 10.92 -16.25 -14.78
CA GLY A 151 9.58 -15.86 -15.23
C GLY A 151 8.50 -16.34 -14.29
N ALA A 152 7.50 -17.06 -14.78
CA ALA A 152 6.44 -17.67 -13.97
C ALA A 152 6.82 -19.05 -13.41
N GLY A 153 8.01 -19.59 -13.70
CA GLY A 153 8.45 -20.89 -13.20
C GLY A 153 8.67 -20.89 -11.70
N ILE A 154 8.58 -22.08 -11.09
CA ILE A 154 8.88 -22.29 -9.67
C ILE A 154 9.79 -23.49 -9.48
N ASP A 155 10.52 -23.52 -8.37
CA ASP A 155 11.19 -24.73 -7.89
C ASP A 155 10.13 -25.66 -7.29
N ALA A 156 9.83 -26.75 -8.01
CA ALA A 156 8.80 -27.71 -7.62
C ALA A 156 9.10 -28.39 -6.26
N ALA A 157 10.35 -28.57 -5.89
CA ALA A 157 10.73 -29.19 -4.61
C ALA A 157 10.39 -28.27 -3.42
N SER A 158 10.38 -26.96 -3.64
CA SER A 158 10.04 -25.98 -2.63
C SER A 158 8.53 -25.76 -2.44
N LEU A 159 7.68 -26.28 -3.35
CA LEU A 159 6.24 -26.00 -3.34
C LEU A 159 5.56 -26.45 -2.03
N ARG A 160 4.78 -25.55 -1.44
CA ARG A 160 3.92 -25.83 -0.29
C ARG A 160 2.51 -25.35 -0.57
N ARG A 161 1.53 -26.21 -0.27
CA ARG A 161 0.10 -25.85 -0.32
C ARG A 161 -0.26 -25.09 0.93
N LEU A 162 -1.05 -24.02 0.77
CA LEU A 162 -1.55 -23.21 1.87
C LEU A 162 -2.90 -23.78 2.33
N THR A 163 -3.13 -23.71 3.64
CA THR A 163 -4.41 -24.02 4.26
C THR A 163 -4.92 -22.84 5.09
N PHE A 164 -6.20 -22.88 5.44
CA PHE A 164 -6.91 -21.83 6.16
C PHE A 164 -7.83 -22.49 7.19
N GLY A 165 -7.40 -22.54 8.45
CA GLY A 165 -8.07 -23.35 9.49
C GLY A 165 -8.08 -24.83 9.14
N GLY A 166 -6.99 -25.35 8.61
CA GLY A 166 -6.83 -26.74 8.15
C GLY A 166 -7.51 -27.08 6.82
N GLN A 167 -8.22 -26.12 6.19
CA GLN A 167 -8.91 -26.34 4.92
C GLN A 167 -8.13 -25.73 3.74
N PRO A 168 -8.15 -26.33 2.53
CA PRO A 168 -7.46 -25.78 1.37
C PRO A 168 -8.14 -24.53 0.79
N VAL A 169 -9.42 -24.30 1.10
CA VAL A 169 -10.22 -23.21 0.57
C VAL A 169 -10.24 -22.04 1.55
N ALA A 170 -9.89 -20.85 1.05
CA ALA A 170 -10.10 -19.61 1.77
C ALA A 170 -11.42 -18.96 1.35
N ARG A 171 -12.26 -18.61 2.34
CA ARG A 171 -13.47 -17.80 2.15
C ARG A 171 -13.31 -16.48 2.90
N ILE A 172 -13.16 -15.39 2.16
CA ILE A 172 -12.84 -14.08 2.71
C ILE A 172 -14.06 -13.17 2.53
N ALA A 173 -14.67 -12.76 3.64
CA ALA A 173 -15.84 -11.89 3.62
C ALA A 173 -15.51 -10.52 2.98
N PRO A 174 -16.51 -9.79 2.47
CA PRO A 174 -16.34 -8.39 2.07
C PRO A 174 -15.73 -7.56 3.20
N GLY A 175 -14.78 -6.70 2.87
CA GLY A 175 -14.08 -5.84 3.83
C GLY A 175 -12.99 -6.53 4.66
N ALA A 176 -12.84 -7.86 4.56
CA ALA A 176 -11.94 -8.64 5.39
C ALA A 176 -10.63 -9.02 4.70
N SER A 177 -9.68 -9.46 5.52
CA SER A 177 -8.47 -10.16 5.10
C SER A 177 -8.36 -11.49 5.85
N LEU A 178 -7.64 -12.45 5.28
CA LEU A 178 -7.42 -13.77 5.88
C LEU A 178 -5.95 -14.17 5.69
N GLU A 179 -5.35 -14.72 6.74
CA GLU A 179 -4.02 -15.32 6.66
C GLU A 179 -4.13 -16.84 6.56
N SER A 180 -3.17 -17.44 5.85
CA SER A 180 -3.00 -18.88 5.82
C SER A 180 -2.59 -19.40 7.21
N ASP A 181 -2.83 -20.69 7.44
CA ASP A 181 -2.16 -21.41 8.52
C ASP A 181 -0.63 -21.28 8.37
N PRO A 182 0.15 -21.45 9.43
CA PRO A 182 1.60 -21.46 9.34
C PRO A 182 2.05 -22.65 8.48
N VAL A 183 2.99 -22.37 7.59
CA VAL A 183 3.58 -23.43 6.76
C VAL A 183 5.09 -23.46 6.97
N PRO A 184 5.67 -24.64 7.28
CA PRO A 184 7.12 -24.80 7.32
C PRO A 184 7.72 -24.48 5.96
N PHE A 185 8.43 -23.34 5.89
CA PHE A 185 9.03 -22.83 4.64
C PHE A 185 10.23 -21.94 4.98
N ALA A 186 11.39 -22.30 4.45
CA ALA A 186 12.60 -21.52 4.62
C ALA A 186 12.56 -20.27 3.72
N VAL A 187 12.00 -19.18 4.25
CA VAL A 187 12.06 -17.86 3.62
C VAL A 187 13.49 -17.31 3.76
N ARG A 188 14.08 -16.83 2.67
CA ARG A 188 15.38 -16.15 2.67
C ARG A 188 15.18 -14.74 2.13
N ALA A 189 15.64 -13.74 2.88
CA ALA A 189 15.59 -12.33 2.46
C ALA A 189 16.26 -12.16 1.10
N GLY A 190 15.59 -11.44 0.19
CA GLY A 190 16.04 -11.20 -1.18
C GLY A 190 15.82 -12.34 -2.16
N THR A 191 15.45 -13.55 -1.71
CA THR A 191 15.10 -14.65 -2.61
C THR A 191 13.67 -14.50 -3.10
N PRO A 192 13.41 -14.47 -4.41
CA PRO A 192 12.06 -14.31 -4.92
C PRO A 192 11.19 -15.53 -4.60
N LEU A 193 9.98 -15.27 -4.15
CA LEU A 193 8.95 -16.27 -3.89
C LEU A 193 7.79 -16.09 -4.85
N ALA A 194 7.18 -17.19 -5.26
CA ALA A 194 5.97 -17.25 -6.06
C ALA A 194 4.78 -17.64 -5.18
N ILE A 195 3.76 -16.78 -5.13
CA ILE A 195 2.49 -17.08 -4.52
C ILE A 195 1.48 -17.27 -5.64
N SER A 196 0.93 -18.49 -5.73
CA SER A 196 -0.10 -18.83 -6.70
C SER A 196 -1.43 -19.01 -6.01
N LEU A 197 -2.52 -18.51 -6.62
CA LEU A 197 -3.87 -18.72 -6.16
C LEU A 197 -4.79 -19.01 -7.33
N PHE A 198 -5.76 -19.86 -7.11
CA PHE A 198 -6.83 -20.18 -8.07
C PHE A 198 -8.17 -19.78 -7.50
N THR A 199 -8.97 -19.07 -8.30
CA THR A 199 -10.37 -18.77 -8.02
C THR A 199 -11.24 -19.21 -9.19
N ARG A 200 -12.28 -19.99 -8.92
CA ARG A 200 -13.20 -20.52 -9.93
C ARG A 200 -14.16 -19.45 -10.45
N GLU A 201 -14.53 -18.51 -9.58
CA GLU A 201 -15.50 -17.48 -9.93
C GLU A 201 -14.95 -16.52 -10.97
N SER A 202 -15.73 -16.26 -12.03
CA SER A 202 -15.37 -15.36 -13.14
C SER A 202 -15.49 -13.87 -12.80
N LYS A 203 -15.43 -13.49 -11.53
CA LYS A 203 -15.57 -12.10 -11.09
C LYS A 203 -14.29 -11.30 -11.37
N THR A 204 -14.49 -10.05 -11.78
CA THR A 204 -13.39 -9.08 -11.86
C THR A 204 -12.88 -8.79 -10.46
N PRO A 205 -11.56 -8.79 -10.23
CA PRO A 205 -11.00 -8.38 -8.94
C PRO A 205 -11.50 -6.99 -8.52
N THR A 206 -11.84 -6.84 -7.25
CA THR A 206 -12.25 -5.57 -6.65
C THR A 206 -11.18 -5.01 -5.71
N THR A 207 -10.27 -5.88 -5.25
CA THR A 207 -9.14 -5.54 -4.38
C THR A 207 -7.85 -5.87 -5.11
N TRP A 208 -7.00 -4.87 -5.26
CA TRP A 208 -5.69 -5.01 -5.89
C TRP A 208 -4.67 -4.05 -5.27
N HIS A 209 -3.40 -4.17 -5.67
CA HIS A 209 -2.44 -3.08 -5.67
C HIS A 209 -2.08 -2.77 -7.11
N LYS A 210 -2.35 -1.54 -7.54
CA LYS A 210 -2.38 -1.19 -8.96
C LYS A 210 -1.01 -1.19 -9.62
N ILE A 211 0.03 -0.70 -8.93
CA ILE A 211 1.38 -0.53 -9.49
C ILE A 211 2.39 -1.31 -8.64
N ALA A 212 2.45 -2.63 -8.85
CA ALA A 212 3.29 -3.49 -8.02
C ALA A 212 4.80 -3.39 -8.32
N GLN A 213 5.21 -2.75 -9.42
CA GLN A 213 6.59 -2.72 -9.91
C GLN A 213 7.22 -4.11 -10.07
N GLN A 214 6.39 -5.14 -10.18
CA GLN A 214 6.75 -6.53 -10.40
C GLN A 214 5.84 -7.17 -11.45
N THR A 215 6.38 -8.11 -12.21
CA THR A 215 5.57 -8.91 -13.13
C THR A 215 4.85 -10.02 -12.38
N ALA A 216 3.54 -10.08 -12.57
CA ALA A 216 2.69 -11.19 -12.20
C ALA A 216 2.18 -11.91 -13.44
N PHE A 217 1.62 -13.10 -13.26
CA PHE A 217 1.29 -14.00 -14.36
C PHE A 217 -0.11 -14.59 -14.17
N LEU A 218 -0.82 -14.77 -15.31
CA LEU A 218 -2.06 -15.54 -15.38
C LEU A 218 -1.84 -16.80 -16.22
N SER A 219 -2.36 -17.91 -15.74
CA SER A 219 -2.40 -19.17 -16.47
C SER A 219 -3.39 -19.11 -17.65
N GLY A 220 -3.43 -20.16 -18.44
CA GLY A 220 -4.62 -20.54 -19.20
C GLY A 220 -5.84 -20.75 -18.28
N ALA A 221 -7.00 -21.08 -18.84
CA ALA A 221 -8.17 -21.46 -18.05
C ALA A 221 -7.89 -22.73 -17.24
N GLY A 222 -8.21 -22.70 -15.94
CA GLY A 222 -8.03 -23.83 -15.03
C GLY A 222 -7.12 -23.55 -13.84
N ASP A 223 -6.97 -24.59 -13.02
CA ASP A 223 -6.13 -24.62 -11.81
C ASP A 223 -4.72 -25.12 -12.13
N PHE A 224 -3.74 -24.23 -12.07
CA PHE A 224 -2.33 -24.46 -12.31
C PHE A 224 -1.46 -24.09 -11.10
N VAL A 225 -2.01 -24.06 -9.88
CA VAL A 225 -1.24 -23.64 -8.69
C VAL A 225 -0.02 -24.51 -8.42
N ASP A 226 -0.09 -25.80 -8.76
CA ASP A 226 0.99 -26.78 -8.59
C ASP A 226 1.93 -26.86 -9.81
N ASP A 227 1.59 -26.21 -10.93
CA ASP A 227 2.40 -26.32 -12.16
C ASP A 227 3.71 -25.53 -12.01
N ALA A 228 4.82 -26.22 -12.21
CA ALA A 228 6.15 -25.63 -12.11
C ALA A 228 6.60 -24.89 -13.37
N GLN A 229 5.94 -25.11 -14.51
CA GLN A 229 6.37 -24.63 -15.81
C GLN A 229 5.89 -23.19 -16.08
N ALA A 230 6.79 -22.33 -16.52
CA ALA A 230 6.45 -20.95 -16.91
C ALA A 230 5.48 -20.89 -18.09
N SER A 231 5.49 -21.90 -18.98
CA SER A 231 4.64 -21.98 -20.17
C SER A 231 3.13 -22.07 -19.85
N ALA A 232 2.77 -22.58 -18.68
CA ALA A 232 1.38 -22.60 -18.21
C ALA A 232 0.79 -21.19 -17.95
N PHE A 233 1.65 -20.17 -17.89
CA PHE A 233 1.29 -18.78 -17.53
C PHE A 233 1.63 -17.79 -18.66
N PRO A 234 0.92 -17.81 -19.79
CA PRO A 234 1.26 -17.01 -20.98
C PRO A 234 0.97 -15.51 -20.81
N THR A 235 0.08 -15.11 -19.91
CA THR A 235 -0.31 -13.70 -19.74
C THR A 235 0.47 -13.03 -18.63
N ARG A 236 1.02 -11.82 -18.90
CA ARG A 236 1.78 -11.00 -17.93
C ARG A 236 1.00 -9.75 -17.60
N PHE A 237 1.12 -9.31 -16.35
CA PHE A 237 0.56 -8.04 -15.87
C PHE A 237 1.42 -7.50 -14.72
N THR A 238 1.13 -6.27 -14.22
CA THR A 238 1.99 -5.57 -13.25
C THR A 238 1.22 -5.08 -12.02
N ASN A 239 0.13 -5.75 -11.70
CA ASN A 239 -0.68 -5.50 -10.51
C ASN A 239 -0.48 -6.64 -9.51
N THR A 240 -0.82 -6.39 -8.23
CA THR A 240 -1.00 -7.46 -7.25
C THR A 240 -2.49 -7.65 -6.99
N LEU A 241 -2.99 -8.89 -7.12
CA LEU A 241 -4.41 -9.20 -6.95
C LEU A 241 -4.61 -9.96 -5.64
N TRP A 242 -5.45 -9.44 -4.76
CA TRP A 242 -5.87 -10.04 -3.48
C TRP A 242 -4.74 -10.40 -2.50
N LEU A 243 -3.49 -10.44 -2.92
CA LEU A 243 -2.35 -10.70 -2.05
C LEU A 243 -1.98 -9.41 -1.30
N ALA A 244 -1.86 -9.50 0.03
CA ALA A 244 -1.60 -8.32 0.89
C ALA A 244 -0.31 -8.44 1.70
N GLY A 245 0.18 -9.66 1.97
CA GLY A 245 1.38 -9.78 2.80
C GLY A 245 1.92 -11.20 2.92
N LEU A 246 3.18 -11.25 3.35
CA LEU A 246 3.86 -12.44 3.84
C LEU A 246 4.47 -12.10 5.20
N SER A 247 4.22 -12.90 6.20
CA SER A 247 4.90 -12.84 7.49
C SER A 247 5.67 -14.12 7.76
N VAL A 248 6.70 -14.02 8.58
CA VAL A 248 7.58 -15.14 8.94
C VAL A 248 7.76 -15.22 10.45
N THR A 249 8.09 -16.42 10.93
CA THR A 249 8.67 -16.63 12.27
C THR A 249 10.19 -16.63 12.10
N PRO A 250 10.88 -15.55 12.49
CA PRO A 250 12.34 -15.44 12.33
C PRO A 250 13.08 -16.25 13.40
N ASP A 251 14.35 -16.57 13.14
CA ASP A 251 15.19 -17.34 14.08
C ASP A 251 15.72 -16.49 15.25
N MET A 252 15.60 -15.18 15.16
CA MET A 252 16.07 -14.20 16.15
C MET A 252 15.04 -13.11 16.40
N PRO A 253 15.07 -12.41 17.55
CA PRO A 253 14.19 -11.26 17.78
C PRO A 253 14.30 -10.25 16.66
N SER A 254 13.19 -9.99 15.97
CA SER A 254 13.16 -9.18 14.75
C SER A 254 11.99 -8.21 14.76
N HIS A 255 12.04 -7.20 13.91
CA HIS A 255 10.98 -6.21 13.77
C HIS A 255 10.85 -5.68 12.33
N ALA A 256 9.79 -4.94 12.07
CA ALA A 256 9.54 -4.33 10.77
C ALA A 256 9.60 -2.80 10.81
N ILE A 257 10.17 -2.22 9.76
CA ILE A 257 10.04 -0.82 9.36
C ILE A 257 9.01 -0.79 8.23
N VAL A 258 7.99 0.04 8.38
CA VAL A 258 6.98 0.28 7.34
C VAL A 258 7.29 1.57 6.62
N ALA A 259 7.49 1.52 5.31
CA ALA A 259 7.53 2.67 4.42
C ALA A 259 6.13 2.86 3.82
N ILE A 260 5.47 3.99 4.12
CA ILE A 260 4.11 4.26 3.65
C ILE A 260 4.05 5.63 2.99
N GLY A 261 3.24 5.75 1.93
CA GLY A 261 3.12 7.01 1.21
C GLY A 261 2.47 6.90 -0.16
N ASP A 262 2.94 7.75 -1.07
CA ASP A 262 2.44 7.86 -2.44
C ASP A 262 3.31 7.12 -3.47
N SER A 263 3.28 7.58 -4.73
CA SER A 263 4.04 6.99 -5.85
C SER A 263 5.55 6.97 -5.65
N ILE A 264 6.10 7.91 -4.87
CA ILE A 264 7.53 7.98 -4.58
C ILE A 264 7.94 6.85 -3.62
N THR A 265 7.06 6.45 -2.71
CA THR A 265 7.28 5.25 -1.87
C THR A 265 6.97 3.97 -2.63
N ASP A 266 5.90 3.94 -3.40
CA ASP A 266 5.50 2.82 -4.25
C ASP A 266 6.58 2.47 -5.30
N GLY A 267 7.33 3.48 -5.76
CA GLY A 267 8.46 3.35 -6.66
C GLY A 267 8.13 3.57 -8.13
N MET A 268 7.17 4.45 -8.41
CA MET A 268 6.82 4.83 -9.77
C MET A 268 8.04 5.27 -10.57
N ARG A 269 8.16 4.84 -11.82
CA ARG A 269 9.32 5.08 -12.70
C ARG A 269 10.60 4.33 -12.36
N SER A 270 10.67 3.55 -11.28
CA SER A 270 11.80 2.64 -11.09
C SER A 270 11.77 1.50 -12.13
N THR A 271 12.92 0.91 -12.40
CA THR A 271 13.01 -0.21 -13.36
C THR A 271 12.16 -1.39 -12.90
N LEU A 272 11.17 -1.77 -13.72
CA LEU A 272 10.25 -2.88 -13.48
C LEU A 272 11.00 -4.17 -13.15
N GLY A 273 10.64 -4.82 -12.06
CA GLY A 273 11.20 -6.10 -11.62
C GLY A 273 12.60 -6.00 -11.01
N ALA A 274 13.20 -4.81 -10.94
CA ALA A 274 14.58 -4.65 -10.46
C ALA A 274 14.68 -4.32 -8.96
N ASN A 275 13.55 -4.08 -8.26
CA ASN A 275 13.51 -3.73 -6.85
C ASN A 275 14.46 -2.55 -6.52
N ARG A 276 14.29 -1.44 -7.24
CA ARG A 276 15.14 -0.24 -7.09
C ARG A 276 14.43 0.92 -6.41
N ARG A 277 13.31 0.66 -5.76
CA ARG A 277 12.58 1.65 -4.94
C ARG A 277 13.41 2.02 -3.70
N TRP A 278 13.19 3.19 -3.11
CA TRP A 278 13.96 3.57 -1.93
C TRP A 278 13.80 2.61 -0.73
N PRO A 279 12.61 2.00 -0.47
CA PRO A 279 12.50 1.00 0.59
C PRO A 279 13.31 -0.27 0.31
N ASP A 280 13.42 -0.69 -0.97
CA ASP A 280 14.28 -1.82 -1.36
C ASP A 280 15.76 -1.47 -1.14
N GLY A 281 16.16 -0.22 -1.43
CA GLY A 281 17.49 0.30 -1.15
C GLY A 281 17.81 0.30 0.34
N LEU A 282 16.87 0.74 1.17
CA LEU A 282 17.00 0.72 2.63
C LEU A 282 17.18 -0.72 3.15
N ALA A 283 16.37 -1.68 2.66
CA ALA A 283 16.49 -3.09 3.05
C ALA A 283 17.90 -3.64 2.73
N ARG A 284 18.43 -3.33 1.53
CA ARG A 284 19.80 -3.73 1.17
C ARG A 284 20.87 -3.11 2.06
N ARG A 285 20.72 -1.82 2.41
CA ARG A 285 21.65 -1.13 3.32
C ARG A 285 21.63 -1.71 4.73
N LEU A 286 20.45 -2.03 5.25
CA LEU A 286 20.32 -2.71 6.54
C LEU A 286 21.01 -4.07 6.51
N ALA A 287 20.75 -4.88 5.47
CA ALA A 287 21.40 -6.18 5.31
C ALA A 287 22.94 -6.06 5.20
N ALA A 288 23.45 -5.08 4.45
CA ALA A 288 24.89 -4.80 4.32
C ALA A 288 25.52 -4.33 5.65
N ALA A 289 24.74 -3.65 6.50
CA ALA A 289 25.14 -3.26 7.85
C ALA A 289 24.98 -4.40 8.88
N GLY A 290 24.70 -5.64 8.44
CA GLY A 290 24.54 -6.81 9.32
C GLY A 290 23.18 -6.89 10.03
N ARG A 291 22.23 -5.97 9.77
CA ARG A 291 20.92 -5.92 10.40
C ARG A 291 19.95 -6.85 9.65
N ARG A 292 20.12 -8.15 9.92
CA ARG A 292 19.27 -9.24 9.35
C ARG A 292 18.01 -9.47 10.16
N ASP A 293 17.84 -8.77 11.27
CA ASP A 293 16.73 -8.75 12.19
C ASP A 293 15.64 -7.72 11.82
N VAL A 294 15.81 -6.97 10.73
CA VAL A 294 14.94 -5.86 10.37
C VAL A 294 14.33 -6.05 8.99
N ALA A 295 13.00 -6.14 8.92
CA ALA A 295 12.24 -6.10 7.68
C ALA A 295 11.98 -4.66 7.23
N VAL A 296 11.85 -4.45 5.92
CA VAL A 296 11.32 -3.21 5.33
C VAL A 296 10.11 -3.56 4.49
N LEU A 297 8.94 -3.01 4.83
CA LEU A 297 7.67 -3.23 4.14
C LEU A 297 7.31 -1.99 3.34
N ASN A 298 6.99 -2.14 2.06
CA ASN A 298 6.56 -1.04 1.20
C ASN A 298 5.05 -1.02 1.05
N LEU A 299 4.41 0.02 1.58
CA LEU A 299 2.97 0.27 1.58
C LEU A 299 2.62 1.61 0.92
N GLY A 300 3.45 2.03 -0.05
CA GLY A 300 3.16 3.13 -0.97
C GLY A 300 1.98 2.81 -1.88
N ILE A 301 1.27 3.82 -2.32
CA ILE A 301 0.21 3.75 -3.34
C ILE A 301 0.40 4.92 -4.31
N SER A 302 0.66 4.62 -5.57
CA SER A 302 0.84 5.65 -6.60
C SER A 302 -0.41 6.53 -6.74
N GLY A 303 -0.21 7.85 -6.69
CA GLY A 303 -1.27 8.86 -6.74
C GLY A 303 -1.99 9.11 -5.40
N ASN A 304 -1.62 8.41 -4.32
CA ASN A 304 -2.27 8.54 -3.02
C ASN A 304 -2.12 9.94 -2.42
N ARG A 305 -3.12 10.37 -1.68
CA ARG A 305 -3.18 11.63 -0.96
C ARG A 305 -3.22 11.41 0.54
N LEU A 306 -2.73 12.38 1.29
CA LEU A 306 -2.80 12.39 2.74
C LEU A 306 -4.25 12.54 3.22
N LEU A 307 -5.01 13.47 2.58
CA LEU A 307 -6.28 13.99 3.10
C LEU A 307 -7.52 13.54 2.33
N HIS A 308 -7.40 13.09 1.07
CA HIS A 308 -8.56 12.82 0.21
C HIS A 308 -8.49 11.45 -0.46
N ASP A 309 -9.63 10.76 -0.50
CA ASP A 309 -9.79 9.51 -1.22
C ASP A 309 -9.78 9.75 -2.73
N SER A 310 -9.48 8.71 -3.49
CA SER A 310 -9.59 8.68 -4.94
C SER A 310 -10.07 7.32 -5.43
N ALA A 311 -10.93 7.32 -6.42
CA ALA A 311 -11.39 6.09 -7.08
C ALA A 311 -10.25 5.29 -7.73
N CYS A 312 -9.15 5.96 -8.11
CA CYS A 312 -8.02 5.35 -8.80
C CYS A 312 -6.76 5.18 -7.94
N TYR A 313 -6.64 6.00 -6.87
CA TYR A 313 -5.43 6.12 -6.06
C TYR A 313 -5.66 5.74 -4.60
N GLY A 314 -6.79 5.09 -4.33
CA GLY A 314 -7.13 4.49 -3.05
C GLY A 314 -7.60 5.47 -1.99
N GLU A 315 -7.81 4.94 -0.79
CA GLU A 315 -8.19 5.70 0.39
C GLU A 315 -7.07 6.66 0.82
N ARG A 316 -7.44 7.83 1.34
CA ARG A 316 -6.51 8.79 1.93
C ARG A 316 -5.64 8.14 2.99
N LEU A 317 -4.40 8.61 3.12
CA LEU A 317 -3.44 7.98 4.03
C LEU A 317 -3.93 8.00 5.48
N VAL A 318 -4.55 9.09 5.94
CA VAL A 318 -5.08 9.17 7.31
C VAL A 318 -6.14 8.10 7.62
N ALA A 319 -6.91 7.64 6.62
CA ALA A 319 -7.90 6.59 6.80
C ALA A 319 -7.30 5.18 6.79
N ARG A 320 -6.34 4.91 5.87
CA ARG A 320 -5.74 3.57 5.72
C ARG A 320 -4.54 3.33 6.64
N PHE A 321 -4.05 4.34 7.35
CA PHE A 321 -2.81 4.28 8.12
C PHE A 321 -2.81 3.18 9.17
N HIS A 322 -3.89 3.03 9.93
CA HIS A 322 -4.02 2.01 10.94
C HIS A 322 -3.90 0.61 10.33
N ARG A 323 -4.74 0.29 9.34
CA ARG A 323 -4.78 -0.99 8.65
C ARG A 323 -3.45 -1.31 7.95
N ASP A 324 -2.91 -0.32 7.19
CA ASP A 324 -1.79 -0.59 6.31
C ASP A 324 -0.43 -0.48 7.02
N ALA A 325 -0.30 0.38 8.04
CA ALA A 325 0.97 0.55 8.75
C ALA A 325 0.99 -0.09 10.14
N LEU A 326 0.02 0.25 11.00
CA LEU A 326 0.10 -0.09 12.41
C LEU A 326 -0.30 -1.53 12.73
N GLU A 327 -1.02 -2.22 11.83
CA GLU A 327 -1.38 -3.63 11.96
C GLU A 327 -0.36 -4.58 11.30
N GLN A 328 0.75 -4.06 10.74
CA GLN A 328 1.77 -4.94 10.20
C GLN A 328 2.47 -5.71 11.32
N PRO A 329 2.61 -7.05 11.19
CA PRO A 329 3.24 -7.86 12.21
C PRO A 329 4.66 -7.37 12.54
N GLY A 330 4.90 -7.10 13.82
CA GLY A 330 6.22 -6.70 14.32
C GLY A 330 6.65 -5.27 13.95
N VAL A 331 5.74 -4.40 13.51
CA VAL A 331 6.08 -3.00 13.21
C VAL A 331 6.60 -2.27 14.46
N LYS A 332 7.72 -1.55 14.31
CA LYS A 332 8.33 -0.70 15.35
C LYS A 332 8.55 0.73 14.87
N THR A 333 8.74 0.92 13.57
CA THR A 333 8.99 2.23 12.95
C THR A 333 8.18 2.37 11.68
N VAL A 334 7.55 3.51 11.49
CA VAL A 334 6.88 3.90 10.24
C VAL A 334 7.62 5.10 9.66
N VAL A 335 7.93 5.06 8.37
CA VAL A 335 8.47 6.19 7.59
C VAL A 335 7.38 6.68 6.65
N VAL A 336 6.97 7.93 6.79
CA VAL A 336 5.88 8.54 6.02
C VAL A 336 6.44 9.48 4.96
N GLN A 337 6.17 9.18 3.67
CA GLN A 337 6.53 10.02 2.52
C GLN A 337 5.28 10.23 1.67
N ILE A 338 4.61 11.38 1.78
CA ILE A 338 3.35 11.71 1.09
C ILE A 338 3.15 13.21 1.01
N GLY A 339 2.28 13.67 0.10
CA GLY A 339 1.76 15.02 0.08
C GLY A 339 1.84 15.73 -1.26
N ILE A 340 2.66 15.27 -2.20
CA ILE A 340 2.80 15.92 -3.52
C ILE A 340 1.47 15.92 -4.29
N ASN A 341 0.67 14.85 -4.15
CA ASN A 341 -0.62 14.73 -4.83
C ASN A 341 -1.71 15.60 -4.18
N ASP A 342 -1.66 15.80 -2.87
CA ASP A 342 -2.53 16.75 -2.18
C ASP A 342 -2.32 18.17 -2.72
N ILE A 343 -1.06 18.55 -2.92
CA ILE A 343 -0.68 19.86 -3.47
C ILE A 343 -1.09 20.01 -4.94
N ASN A 344 -1.06 18.91 -5.72
CA ASN A 344 -1.25 18.98 -7.17
C ASN A 344 -2.70 18.81 -7.63
N PHE A 345 -3.46 17.88 -7.07
CA PHE A 345 -4.73 17.45 -7.69
C PHE A 345 -5.84 18.48 -7.58
N GLY A 346 -5.80 19.38 -6.59
CA GLY A 346 -6.75 20.50 -6.50
C GLY A 346 -6.70 21.47 -7.68
N TYR A 347 -5.60 21.48 -8.44
CA TYR A 347 -5.41 22.36 -9.59
C TYR A 347 -5.62 21.66 -10.94
N VAL A 348 -5.86 20.36 -10.95
CA VAL A 348 -6.19 19.64 -12.19
C VAL A 348 -7.64 19.95 -12.55
N PRO A 349 -7.93 20.39 -13.78
CA PRO A 349 -9.30 20.66 -14.18
C PRO A 349 -10.15 19.38 -14.19
N PRO A 350 -11.40 19.43 -13.71
CA PRO A 350 -12.31 18.30 -13.83
C PRO A 350 -12.49 17.86 -15.28
N HIS A 351 -12.54 16.54 -15.49
CA HIS A 351 -12.74 15.96 -16.83
C HIS A 351 -13.86 14.91 -16.83
N ALA A 352 -14.43 14.65 -18.00
CA ALA A 352 -15.47 13.65 -18.15
C ALA A 352 -14.92 12.21 -18.00
N GLY A 353 -15.77 11.29 -17.59
CA GLY A 353 -15.41 9.89 -17.44
C GLY A 353 -14.92 9.56 -16.03
N LEU A 354 -13.91 8.69 -15.93
CA LEU A 354 -13.27 8.37 -14.65
C LEU A 354 -12.27 9.47 -14.28
N ASP A 355 -12.72 10.40 -13.46
CA ASP A 355 -11.87 11.46 -12.92
C ASP A 355 -11.16 10.97 -11.64
N CYS A 356 -9.89 10.63 -11.79
CA CYS A 356 -9.07 10.09 -10.70
C CYS A 356 -8.62 11.15 -9.69
N ASP A 357 -8.71 12.43 -10.05
CA ASP A 357 -8.19 13.54 -9.26
C ASP A 357 -9.26 14.16 -8.33
N VAL A 358 -10.49 13.66 -8.44
CA VAL A 358 -11.61 14.04 -7.54
C VAL A 358 -11.29 13.64 -6.09
N PRO A 359 -11.65 14.49 -5.11
CA PRO A 359 -12.12 15.87 -5.23
C PRO A 359 -10.99 16.84 -5.62
N HIS A 360 -11.32 17.82 -6.48
CA HIS A 360 -10.39 18.89 -6.86
C HIS A 360 -10.36 19.96 -5.77
N VAL A 361 -9.76 19.63 -4.62
CA VAL A 361 -9.65 20.50 -3.46
C VAL A 361 -8.23 21.06 -3.38
N ILE A 362 -8.12 22.38 -3.37
CA ILE A 362 -6.85 23.06 -3.11
C ILE A 362 -6.59 23.00 -1.61
N VAL A 363 -5.53 22.26 -1.22
CA VAL A 363 -5.16 22.10 0.18
C VAL A 363 -4.15 23.16 0.61
N THR A 364 -4.20 23.50 1.89
CA THR A 364 -3.25 24.41 2.53
C THR A 364 -2.20 23.66 3.36
N ALA A 365 -1.08 24.30 3.64
CA ALA A 365 -0.06 23.71 4.50
C ALA A 365 -0.58 23.40 5.92
N PRO A 366 -1.39 24.24 6.60
CA PRO A 366 -1.99 23.88 7.89
C PRO A 366 -2.86 22.62 7.86
N GLU A 367 -3.67 22.41 6.81
CA GLU A 367 -4.48 21.21 6.67
C GLU A 367 -3.61 19.96 6.52
N MET A 368 -2.54 20.03 5.71
CA MET A 368 -1.59 18.92 5.56
C MET A 368 -0.88 18.63 6.88
N ILE A 369 -0.45 19.66 7.61
CA ILE A 369 0.18 19.52 8.93
C ILE A 369 -0.76 18.84 9.92
N ALA A 370 -2.03 19.23 9.96
CA ALA A 370 -3.03 18.56 10.79
C ALA A 370 -3.19 17.06 10.42
N GLY A 371 -3.15 16.75 9.12
CA GLY A 371 -3.12 15.36 8.66
C GLY A 371 -1.91 14.59 9.19
N TYR A 372 -0.70 15.13 9.09
CA TYR A 372 0.50 14.49 9.66
C TYR A 372 0.40 14.33 11.18
N GLN A 373 -0.11 15.33 11.89
CA GLN A 373 -0.30 15.25 13.34
C GLN A 373 -1.25 14.12 13.74
N SER A 374 -2.29 13.84 12.93
CA SER A 374 -3.19 12.73 13.18
C SER A 374 -2.48 11.37 13.01
N LEU A 375 -1.57 11.23 12.03
CA LEU A 375 -0.75 10.02 11.87
C LEU A 375 0.20 9.83 13.04
N ILE A 376 0.83 10.91 13.51
CA ILE A 376 1.75 10.90 14.66
C ILE A 376 1.01 10.43 15.92
N ALA A 377 -0.14 11.02 16.20
CA ALA A 377 -0.95 10.62 17.35
C ALA A 377 -1.36 9.15 17.28
N ALA A 378 -1.77 8.65 16.10
CA ALA A 378 -2.14 7.26 15.90
C ALA A 378 -0.96 6.29 16.10
N ALA A 379 0.24 6.64 15.64
CA ALA A 379 1.45 5.84 15.81
C ALA A 379 1.86 5.78 17.29
N HIS A 380 1.90 6.93 17.96
CA HIS A 380 2.28 7.03 19.37
C HIS A 380 1.29 6.28 20.28
N ALA A 381 -0.02 6.29 19.97
CA ALA A 381 -1.02 5.51 20.69
C ALA A 381 -0.78 3.98 20.64
N ARG A 382 0.04 3.53 19.68
CA ARG A 382 0.45 2.11 19.53
C ARG A 382 1.90 1.86 19.91
N ASN A 383 2.60 2.82 20.52
CA ASN A 383 4.04 2.77 20.83
C ASN A 383 4.89 2.44 19.58
N VAL A 384 4.48 2.93 18.42
CA VAL A 384 5.19 2.81 17.15
C VAL A 384 5.85 4.15 16.86
N ARG A 385 7.14 4.13 16.55
CA ARG A 385 7.88 5.32 16.14
C ARG A 385 7.44 5.75 14.75
N ILE A 386 7.34 7.05 14.53
CA ILE A 386 6.96 7.62 13.25
C ILE A 386 7.97 8.67 12.80
N LEU A 387 8.54 8.45 11.62
CA LEU A 387 9.51 9.35 11.00
C LEU A 387 8.85 10.07 9.83
N GLY A 388 8.96 11.39 9.82
CA GLY A 388 8.51 12.20 8.70
C GLY A 388 9.58 12.34 7.63
N THR A 389 9.15 12.50 6.38
CA THR A 389 10.07 12.90 5.31
C THR A 389 9.65 14.23 4.73
N THR A 390 10.62 15.00 4.24
CA THR A 390 10.29 16.17 3.41
C THR A 390 9.78 15.72 2.05
N ILE A 391 8.84 16.48 1.50
CA ILE A 391 8.31 16.27 0.14
C ILE A 391 9.40 16.68 -0.86
N PRO A 392 9.86 15.78 -1.75
CA PRO A 392 10.87 16.09 -2.76
C PRO A 392 10.45 17.23 -3.71
N PRO A 393 11.40 17.86 -4.42
CA PRO A 393 11.07 18.83 -5.45
C PRO A 393 10.23 18.18 -6.56
N GLY A 394 9.15 18.85 -6.99
CA GLY A 394 8.19 18.30 -7.95
C GLY A 394 7.99 19.17 -9.20
N LYS A 395 8.89 20.13 -9.47
CA LYS A 395 8.74 21.11 -10.56
C LYS A 395 7.37 21.81 -10.50
N LEU A 396 6.97 22.20 -9.30
CA LEU A 396 5.67 22.81 -9.05
C LEU A 396 5.61 24.26 -9.53
N PRO A 397 4.44 24.77 -9.94
CA PRO A 397 4.20 26.19 -10.07
C PRO A 397 4.42 26.93 -8.75
N PRO A 398 4.75 28.24 -8.77
CA PRO A 398 5.13 29.00 -7.57
C PRO A 398 4.10 28.91 -6.43
N GLU A 399 2.80 28.99 -6.74
CA GLU A 399 1.72 28.94 -5.75
C GLU A 399 1.62 27.58 -5.03
N ARG A 400 2.03 26.50 -5.69
CA ARG A 400 2.08 25.15 -5.11
C ARG A 400 3.39 24.92 -4.36
N GLU A 401 4.48 25.47 -4.88
CA GLU A 401 5.80 25.39 -4.25
C GLU A 401 5.79 26.03 -2.85
N VAL A 402 5.09 27.16 -2.67
CA VAL A 402 4.91 27.80 -1.36
C VAL A 402 4.31 26.83 -0.33
N VAL A 403 3.32 26.03 -0.74
CA VAL A 403 2.71 25.01 0.14
C VAL A 403 3.71 23.92 0.48
N ARG A 404 4.42 23.37 -0.53
CA ARG A 404 5.45 22.34 -0.35
C ARG A 404 6.53 22.80 0.62
N GLU A 405 7.05 24.01 0.43
CA GLU A 405 8.08 24.57 1.30
C GLU A 405 7.59 24.83 2.72
N ALA A 406 6.34 25.29 2.89
CA ALA A 406 5.76 25.49 4.21
C ALA A 406 5.62 24.17 4.98
N VAL A 407 5.14 23.13 4.32
CA VAL A 407 5.07 21.77 4.87
C VAL A 407 6.48 21.27 5.23
N ASN A 408 7.44 21.40 4.32
CA ASN A 408 8.81 20.93 4.55
C ASN A 408 9.51 21.66 5.70
N ARG A 409 9.27 22.97 5.86
CA ARG A 409 9.77 23.72 7.03
C ARG A 409 9.20 23.16 8.33
N TRP A 410 7.88 22.91 8.36
CA TRP A 410 7.26 22.32 9.55
C TRP A 410 7.82 20.91 9.82
N VAL A 411 7.94 20.03 8.82
CA VAL A 411 8.51 18.68 8.98
C VAL A 411 9.89 18.76 9.62
N ARG A 412 10.79 19.62 9.11
CA ARG A 412 12.15 19.80 9.64
C ARG A 412 12.19 20.29 11.09
N SER A 413 11.22 21.09 11.50
CA SER A 413 11.16 21.66 12.86
C SER A 413 10.29 20.87 13.84
N SER A 414 9.64 19.79 13.40
CA SER A 414 8.64 19.08 14.19
C SER A 414 9.21 18.17 15.27
N VAL A 415 10.47 17.76 15.15
CA VAL A 415 11.13 16.84 16.10
C VAL A 415 11.20 17.46 17.49
N GLY A 416 10.81 16.70 18.51
CA GLY A 416 10.86 17.12 19.91
C GLY A 416 9.68 17.96 20.41
N ASN A 417 8.75 18.36 19.52
CA ASN A 417 7.60 19.22 19.85
C ASN A 417 6.25 18.51 19.66
N GLY A 418 6.16 17.22 20.01
CA GLY A 418 4.99 16.39 19.76
C GLY A 418 4.76 16.11 18.28
N GLY A 419 5.78 16.30 17.44
CA GLY A 419 5.83 15.98 16.03
C GLY A 419 6.41 14.60 15.75
N PHE A 420 7.10 14.46 14.63
CA PHE A 420 7.77 13.23 14.25
C PHE A 420 8.92 12.87 15.22
N ASP A 421 9.16 11.57 15.41
CA ASP A 421 10.28 11.07 16.22
C ASP A 421 11.64 11.24 15.53
N GLY A 422 11.64 11.72 14.31
CA GLY A 422 12.80 12.06 13.52
C GLY A 422 12.40 12.40 12.08
N VAL A 423 13.32 13.00 11.34
CA VAL A 423 13.09 13.49 9.98
C VAL A 423 14.16 12.98 9.03
N ILE A 424 13.73 12.58 7.83
CA ILE A 424 14.59 12.22 6.70
C ILE A 424 14.39 13.27 5.61
N ASP A 425 15.43 13.99 5.23
CA ASP A 425 15.33 15.10 4.30
C ASP A 425 15.51 14.66 2.85
N PHE A 426 14.44 14.08 2.26
CA PHE A 426 14.44 13.67 0.85
C PHE A 426 14.47 14.85 -0.12
N ASP A 427 13.95 16.01 0.28
CA ASP A 427 14.07 17.24 -0.50
C ASP A 427 15.56 17.63 -0.66
N ALA A 428 16.32 17.66 0.42
CA ALA A 428 17.75 17.94 0.35
C ALA A 428 18.54 16.89 -0.44
N ALA A 429 18.13 15.61 -0.35
CA ALA A 429 18.82 14.51 -1.04
C ALA A 429 18.66 14.55 -2.56
N LEU A 430 17.54 15.09 -3.05
CA LEU A 430 17.20 15.07 -4.48
C LEU A 430 17.34 16.43 -5.16
N ARG A 431 17.27 17.52 -4.40
CA ARG A 431 17.21 18.89 -4.89
C ARG A 431 18.46 19.30 -5.69
N ASP A 432 18.24 19.98 -6.79
CA ASP A 432 19.29 20.70 -7.50
C ASP A 432 19.65 21.99 -6.72
N PRO A 433 20.88 22.14 -6.23
CA PRO A 433 21.28 23.35 -5.51
C PRO A 433 21.14 24.64 -6.34
N SER A 434 21.24 24.55 -7.66
CA SER A 434 21.13 25.71 -8.57
C SER A 434 19.67 26.02 -8.94
N GLN A 435 18.77 25.03 -8.82
CA GLN A 435 17.34 25.14 -9.09
C GLN A 435 16.52 24.41 -8.01
N PRO A 436 16.36 24.97 -6.79
CA PRO A 436 15.85 24.25 -5.64
C PRO A 436 14.43 23.68 -5.76
N THR A 437 13.65 24.13 -6.73
CA THR A 437 12.31 23.61 -7.05
C THR A 437 12.33 22.37 -7.93
N ARG A 438 13.51 21.90 -8.32
CA ARG A 438 13.71 20.73 -9.21
C ARG A 438 14.65 19.72 -8.59
N MET A 439 14.50 18.47 -8.98
CA MET A 439 15.49 17.44 -8.73
C MET A 439 16.71 17.64 -9.63
N LEU A 440 17.87 17.20 -9.15
CA LEU A 440 19.05 17.06 -9.99
C LEU A 440 18.71 16.23 -11.24
N PRO A 441 19.10 16.62 -12.46
CA PRO A 441 18.69 15.93 -13.69
C PRO A 441 18.98 14.42 -13.70
N ARG A 442 20.10 13.98 -13.12
CA ARG A 442 20.45 12.56 -13.03
C ARG A 442 19.57 11.76 -12.06
N LEU A 443 18.88 12.44 -11.15
CA LEU A 443 18.00 11.84 -10.12
C LEU A 443 16.53 11.87 -10.53
N ASP A 444 16.17 12.68 -11.53
CA ASP A 444 14.82 12.78 -12.10
C ASP A 444 14.60 11.67 -13.14
N SER A 445 13.43 11.07 -13.16
CA SER A 445 13.02 10.11 -14.19
C SER A 445 12.68 10.77 -15.54
N GLY A 446 12.68 12.11 -15.60
CA GLY A 446 12.32 12.92 -16.75
C GLY A 446 10.91 13.51 -16.72
N ASP A 447 10.10 13.20 -15.70
CA ASP A 447 8.75 13.77 -15.55
C ASP A 447 8.69 14.95 -14.55
N GLY A 448 9.78 15.23 -13.87
CA GLY A 448 9.93 16.33 -12.92
C GLY A 448 9.31 16.09 -11.55
N THR A 449 8.78 14.88 -11.29
CA THR A 449 8.10 14.53 -10.04
C THR A 449 8.64 13.24 -9.43
N HIS A 450 8.91 12.22 -10.25
CA HIS A 450 9.35 10.92 -9.76
C HIS A 450 10.86 10.76 -9.90
N PRO A 451 11.52 10.20 -8.88
CA PRO A 451 12.94 9.87 -8.99
C PRO A 451 13.22 8.80 -10.04
N SER A 452 14.40 8.85 -10.66
CA SER A 452 14.99 7.74 -11.41
C SER A 452 15.48 6.64 -10.46
N ASP A 453 15.98 5.51 -10.99
CA ASP A 453 16.66 4.49 -10.17
C ASP A 453 17.80 5.09 -9.34
N ALA A 454 18.56 6.05 -9.90
CA ALA A 454 19.61 6.76 -9.19
C ALA A 454 19.04 7.70 -8.10
N GLY A 455 17.88 8.33 -8.37
CA GLY A 455 17.17 9.14 -7.38
C GLY A 455 16.66 8.31 -6.22
N TYR A 456 16.09 7.16 -6.48
CA TYR A 456 15.66 6.23 -5.43
C TYR A 456 16.85 5.69 -4.61
N ALA A 457 17.99 5.45 -5.25
CA ALA A 457 19.20 5.09 -4.54
C ALA A 457 19.67 6.22 -3.61
N ALA A 458 19.66 7.48 -4.11
CA ALA A 458 20.01 8.65 -3.29
C ALA A 458 19.05 8.83 -2.10
N MET A 459 17.75 8.60 -2.27
CA MET A 459 16.79 8.59 -1.17
C MET A 459 17.14 7.51 -0.14
N ALA A 460 17.41 6.29 -0.59
CA ALA A 460 17.77 5.21 0.31
C ALA A 460 19.07 5.54 1.11
N GLU A 461 20.07 6.15 0.47
CA GLU A 461 21.30 6.60 1.13
C GLU A 461 21.05 7.71 2.14
N ALA A 462 20.09 8.61 1.88
CA ALA A 462 19.73 9.69 2.79
C ALA A 462 19.05 9.21 4.08
N VAL A 463 18.59 7.94 4.17
CA VAL A 463 18.00 7.38 5.38
C VAL A 463 19.09 7.06 6.41
N PRO A 464 19.17 7.76 7.57
CA PRO A 464 20.12 7.42 8.61
C PRO A 464 19.71 6.10 9.29
N LEU A 465 20.53 5.06 9.18
CA LEU A 465 20.20 3.74 9.77
C LEU A 465 19.98 3.81 11.29
N PRO A 466 20.79 4.54 12.11
CA PRO A 466 20.50 4.67 13.54
C PRO A 466 19.12 5.26 13.82
N LEU A 467 18.66 6.20 12.99
CA LEU A 467 17.36 6.85 13.16
C LEU A 467 16.20 5.84 12.96
N VAL A 468 16.22 5.07 11.86
CA VAL A 468 15.15 4.10 11.60
C VAL A 468 15.16 2.90 12.55
N LEU A 469 16.33 2.60 13.13
CA LEU A 469 16.51 1.54 14.13
C LEU A 469 16.17 1.99 15.56
N GLY A 470 15.99 3.28 15.80
CA GLY A 470 15.75 3.81 17.15
C GLY A 470 16.96 3.75 18.08
N THR A 471 18.17 3.66 17.52
CA THR A 471 19.44 3.58 18.29
C THR A 471 20.22 4.88 18.29
N GLY A 472 19.79 5.89 17.54
CA GLY A 472 20.34 7.25 17.54
C GLY A 472 19.61 8.12 18.56
N LYS A 473 20.41 8.87 19.35
CA LYS A 473 19.92 10.00 20.14
C LYS A 473 19.81 11.23 19.26
#